data_06c64a438bce63b7a4fcacf949a7c9c2
#
_entry.id   06c64a438bce63b7a4fcacf949a7c9c2
#
_cell.length_a   1.000
_cell.length_b   1.000
_cell.length_c   1.000
_cell.angle_alpha   90.00
_cell.angle_beta   90.00
_cell.angle_gamma   90.00
#
_symmetry.space_group_name_H-M   'P 1'
#
loop_
_entity.id
_entity.type
_entity.pdbx_description
1 polymer ?
#
loop_
_entity_poly.entity_id
_entity_poly.type
_entity_poly.pdbx_seq_one_letter_code
_entity_poly.pdbx_strand_id
1 'polypeptide(L)'
;MYQNGYVPPKPSGERKRRAQQVPTVPPQMMDAAASGARRDTSASSTGYGSNGQAAMPQDYRQSAGQPVSNSAAQYAWRSAPQGAQQGNGYDAGYQRQTYRQPQQGSYAPQQGNYYPPNYQQPVQQQQPNRDMYGTPAGYQAQGYYQQAPQPPRSGGGEPPKKSGRKWWIAVAAVVVVAGLACGGYFTMKRQSLVNEVNAYNNVFCEGVYVDGISLGGMTPEEGIAAVQARAQERNSSWSVKLTFNGQLVTEITADQLGMTVDITDVMNQAWAQGHTGDVDTRKAAMDALAETHFEAYTAMPSGNTSVVDSILQDIRNNVYRAPQDAQLVSFDPSQSYPFTFQDEVQGRDLDTEPLKERLYQMVSTMESGEVEIVPTTIAPTVTVADLKQNLMERATVSTPISSKSTENRTNNIRRCFQLISGTILKPGEKFSFNGVVGERSIKNGFYEAVEYAYGTEVMGVGGGSCQASTTVYQAAVEAGLTITDRTPHSKEVSYASYGEDATVYWSSGRKIDLAFKNNTDHNIYIVAAVETDPSNKKRLVATTTIYGVDLGNIRYELQSSIVKEIEAPTEPEYV
;
A
#
# COMPACT_ATOMS: atom_id res chain seq x y z
N MET A 1 37.76 -16.85 -62.21
CA MET A 1 38.74 -15.82 -61.75
C MET A 1 38.33 -14.49 -62.34
N TYR A 2 37.63 -13.68 -61.59
CA TYR A 2 37.65 -12.21 -61.67
C TYR A 2 37.14 -11.69 -60.31
N GLN A 3 38.08 -11.11 -59.55
CA GLN A 3 37.82 -10.37 -58.35
C GLN A 3 37.35 -8.98 -58.76
N ASN A 4 36.17 -8.55 -58.33
CA ASN A 4 35.78 -7.13 -58.36
C ASN A 4 35.74 -6.61 -56.93
N GLY A 5 36.73 -5.71 -56.67
CA GLY A 5 36.86 -5.00 -55.42
C GLY A 5 35.78 -3.93 -55.26
N TYR A 6 35.12 -3.98 -54.14
CA TYR A 6 34.18 -2.95 -53.69
C TYR A 6 34.98 -1.83 -53.02
N VAL A 7 34.85 -0.60 -53.54
CA VAL A 7 35.43 0.63 -52.95
C VAL A 7 34.24 1.42 -52.35
N PRO A 8 34.21 1.68 -51.05
CA PRO A 8 33.15 2.50 -50.45
C PRO A 8 33.38 4.00 -50.72
N PRO A 9 32.31 4.81 -50.93
CA PRO A 9 32.46 6.23 -51.14
C PRO A 9 32.78 6.98 -49.84
N LYS A 10 33.64 8.01 -49.98
CA LYS A 10 34.07 8.90 -48.89
C LYS A 10 32.89 9.77 -48.40
N PRO A 11 32.81 10.11 -47.08
CA PRO A 11 31.83 11.02 -46.58
C PRO A 11 32.10 12.47 -46.98
N SER A 12 31.10 13.14 -47.52
CA SER A 12 31.11 14.55 -47.88
C SER A 12 30.64 15.41 -46.70
N GLY A 13 31.49 16.33 -46.29
CA GLY A 13 31.25 17.70 -45.86
C GLY A 13 30.24 17.95 -44.72
N GLU A 14 30.79 18.23 -43.54
CA GLU A 14 30.12 18.93 -42.44
C GLU A 14 29.54 20.29 -42.92
N ARG A 15 28.22 20.42 -42.86
CA ARG A 15 27.53 21.74 -42.80
C ARG A 15 27.24 22.06 -41.34
N LYS A 16 28.00 23.01 -40.79
CA LYS A 16 27.72 23.68 -39.51
C LYS A 16 26.32 24.31 -39.56
N ARG A 17 25.37 23.78 -38.82
CA ARG A 17 24.12 24.47 -38.52
C ARG A 17 24.32 25.37 -37.30
N ARG A 18 24.12 26.66 -37.53
CA ARG A 18 24.08 27.73 -36.55
C ARG A 18 22.92 27.45 -35.56
N ALA A 19 23.21 27.30 -34.30
CA ALA A 19 22.21 27.21 -33.22
C ALA A 19 21.51 28.58 -33.12
N GLN A 20 20.20 28.61 -33.33
CA GLN A 20 19.36 29.71 -32.91
C GLN A 20 19.06 29.52 -31.40
N GLN A 21 19.49 30.50 -30.62
CA GLN A 21 19.18 30.64 -29.20
C GLN A 21 17.67 30.98 -29.06
N VAL A 22 16.98 30.16 -28.28
CA VAL A 22 15.66 30.44 -27.76
C VAL A 22 15.81 31.34 -26.53
N PRO A 23 15.10 32.46 -26.39
CA PRO A 23 15.22 33.30 -25.21
C PRO A 23 14.52 32.65 -24.02
N THR A 24 15.28 32.49 -22.94
CA THR A 24 14.76 32.14 -21.62
C THR A 24 14.07 33.32 -20.99
N VAL A 25 12.82 33.13 -20.55
CA VAL A 25 12.05 34.06 -19.73
C VAL A 25 12.37 33.77 -18.25
N PRO A 26 12.73 34.78 -17.42
CA PRO A 26 13.00 34.59 -16.01
C PRO A 26 11.70 34.46 -15.22
N PRO A 27 11.69 33.71 -14.09
CA PRO A 27 10.51 33.59 -13.23
C PRO A 27 10.33 34.85 -12.40
N GLN A 28 9.17 35.48 -12.52
CA GLN A 28 8.74 36.55 -11.60
C GLN A 28 8.15 35.93 -10.33
N MET A 29 8.74 36.31 -9.22
CA MET A 29 8.20 36.21 -7.87
C MET A 29 6.85 36.93 -7.79
N MET A 30 5.88 36.29 -7.15
CA MET A 30 4.75 37.00 -6.54
C MET A 30 4.77 36.71 -5.05
N ASP A 31 5.25 37.72 -4.33
CA ASP A 31 5.07 37.87 -2.90
C ASP A 31 3.74 38.58 -2.60
N ALA A 32 3.18 38.12 -1.53
CA ALA A 32 2.12 38.59 -0.68
C ALA A 32 1.73 40.07 -0.68
N ALA A 33 0.45 40.33 -0.51
CA ALA A 33 -0.04 41.36 0.42
C ALA A 33 -1.49 41.06 0.85
N ALA A 34 -1.64 40.85 2.15
CA ALA A 34 -2.89 40.91 2.90
C ALA A 34 -3.23 42.36 3.20
N SER A 35 -4.50 42.62 3.36
CA SER A 35 -5.22 43.61 4.21
C SER A 35 -6.36 44.27 3.41
N GLY A 36 -7.58 44.02 3.75
CA GLY A 36 -8.30 44.69 4.81
C GLY A 36 -9.09 45.88 4.28
N ALA A 37 -10.42 45.76 4.20
CA ALA A 37 -11.33 46.78 4.71
C ALA A 37 -12.81 46.47 4.31
N ARG A 38 -13.60 46.43 5.35
CA ARG A 38 -15.08 46.55 5.32
C ARG A 38 -15.51 47.85 4.71
N ARG A 39 -16.67 47.90 4.08
CA ARG A 39 -17.71 48.92 4.27
C ARG A 39 -19.05 48.53 3.67
N ASP A 40 -20.05 48.61 4.51
CA ASP A 40 -21.49 48.63 4.25
C ASP A 40 -21.89 49.79 3.35
N THR A 41 -23.05 49.60 2.68
CA THR A 41 -24.22 50.49 2.61
C THR A 41 -25.13 50.00 1.52
N SER A 42 -26.28 49.43 1.79
CA SER A 42 -27.63 50.03 1.96
C SER A 42 -28.23 50.66 0.72
N ALA A 43 -29.41 50.15 0.45
CA ALA A 43 -30.64 50.85 0.05
C ALA A 43 -31.10 50.89 -1.40
N SER A 44 -32.24 50.34 -1.58
CA SER A 44 -33.53 50.84 -2.10
C SER A 44 -33.77 50.71 -3.60
N SER A 45 -34.74 49.94 -3.96
CA SER A 45 -36.20 50.12 -4.07
C SER A 45 -36.71 50.38 -5.46
N THR A 46 -37.90 49.85 -5.71
CA THR A 46 -38.90 50.10 -6.77
C THR A 46 -38.70 49.31 -8.07
N GLY A 47 -39.60 48.54 -8.63
CA GLY A 47 -41.02 48.36 -8.42
C GLY A 47 -41.67 48.09 -9.79
N TYR A 48 -42.81 47.37 -9.79
CA TYR A 48 -43.75 47.14 -10.94
C TYR A 48 -43.32 46.12 -11.99
N GLY A 49 -44.06 45.12 -12.38
CA GLY A 49 -45.45 44.75 -12.18
C GLY A 49 -45.86 43.74 -13.22
N SER A 50 -46.74 42.87 -12.82
CA SER A 50 -47.89 42.28 -13.49
C SER A 50 -47.75 41.11 -14.49
N ASN A 51 -48.33 40.00 -14.04
CA ASN A 51 -49.35 39.18 -14.69
C ASN A 51 -49.04 38.24 -15.85
N GLY A 52 -49.37 36.97 -15.61
CA GLY A 52 -49.63 35.97 -16.64
C GLY A 52 -49.86 34.56 -16.03
N GLN A 53 -51.04 34.33 -15.47
CA GLN A 53 -51.54 33.00 -15.10
C GLN A 53 -51.91 32.17 -16.34
N ALA A 54 -51.63 30.86 -16.29
CA ALA A 54 -52.46 29.76 -16.79
C ALA A 54 -51.85 28.43 -16.29
N ALA A 55 -52.39 27.80 -15.29
CA ALA A 55 -53.43 26.76 -15.29
C ALA A 55 -52.88 25.35 -15.50
N MET A 56 -52.86 24.60 -14.36
CA MET A 56 -52.78 23.14 -14.31
C MET A 56 -54.05 22.48 -14.86
N PRO A 57 -54.04 21.15 -15.06
CA PRO A 57 -54.97 20.31 -14.27
C PRO A 57 -54.32 19.15 -13.49
N GLN A 58 -54.91 18.96 -12.34
CA GLN A 58 -54.78 17.81 -11.44
C GLN A 58 -55.49 16.58 -12.05
N ASP A 59 -55.00 15.39 -11.80
CA ASP A 59 -55.57 14.36 -10.93
C ASP A 59 -54.98 12.99 -11.29
N TYR A 60 -54.43 12.26 -10.34
CA TYR A 60 -55.01 11.05 -9.78
C TYR A 60 -54.23 10.61 -8.53
N ARG A 61 -55.01 10.32 -7.51
CA ARG A 61 -54.63 9.90 -6.15
C ARG A 61 -54.29 8.42 -6.04
N GLN A 62 -53.40 8.16 -5.08
CA GLN A 62 -53.38 7.07 -4.09
C GLN A 62 -53.06 5.64 -4.54
N SER A 63 -51.96 5.10 -4.02
CA SER A 63 -52.06 4.08 -2.96
C SER A 63 -50.70 3.83 -2.31
N ALA A 64 -50.73 3.77 -0.99
CA ALA A 64 -49.63 3.46 -0.09
C ALA A 64 -49.25 1.97 -0.16
N GLY A 65 -47.97 1.65 -0.04
CA GLY A 65 -47.49 0.28 0.13
C GLY A 65 -46.01 0.25 0.52
N GLN A 66 -45.77 -0.34 1.65
CA GLN A 66 -44.58 -0.40 2.49
C GLN A 66 -43.30 -0.99 1.85
N PRO A 67 -42.13 -0.93 2.55
CA PRO A 67 -40.80 -1.14 2.00
C PRO A 67 -40.45 -2.62 1.85
N VAL A 68 -39.75 -2.96 0.77
CA VAL A 68 -39.22 -4.32 0.55
C VAL A 68 -37.70 -4.31 0.71
N SER A 69 -37.29 -5.20 1.57
CA SER A 69 -35.97 -5.55 1.98
C SER A 69 -35.05 -5.98 0.83
N ASN A 70 -33.78 -5.62 0.95
CA ASN A 70 -32.64 -6.21 0.24
C ASN A 70 -32.62 -7.73 0.33
N SER A 71 -32.57 -8.39 -0.82
CA SER A 71 -32.09 -9.76 -0.90
C SER A 71 -31.08 -9.90 -2.07
N ALA A 72 -29.89 -10.32 -1.70
CA ALA A 72 -28.77 -10.67 -2.56
C ALA A 72 -29.15 -11.79 -3.54
N ALA A 73 -28.94 -11.56 -4.82
CA ALA A 73 -29.03 -12.60 -5.84
C ALA A 73 -27.68 -13.32 -5.98
N GLN A 74 -27.61 -14.51 -5.41
CA GLN A 74 -26.58 -15.52 -5.69
C GLN A 74 -26.86 -16.13 -7.06
N TYR A 75 -25.95 -16.01 -8.00
CA TYR A 75 -25.96 -16.80 -9.23
C TYR A 75 -25.26 -18.14 -8.98
N ALA A 76 -26.08 -19.18 -8.85
CA ALA A 76 -25.63 -20.57 -8.83
C ALA A 76 -25.55 -21.11 -10.28
N TRP A 77 -24.41 -21.64 -10.65
CA TRP A 77 -24.22 -22.44 -11.87
C TRP A 77 -24.92 -23.77 -11.72
N ARG A 78 -25.93 -24.04 -12.56
CA ARG A 78 -26.53 -25.37 -12.74
C ARG A 78 -25.93 -26.06 -13.94
N SER A 79 -25.36 -27.22 -13.69
CA SER A 79 -24.97 -28.25 -14.65
C SER A 79 -26.22 -28.77 -15.40
N ALA A 80 -26.10 -28.93 -16.72
CA ALA A 80 -27.10 -29.57 -17.55
C ALA A 80 -26.81 -31.09 -17.67
N PRO A 81 -27.84 -31.92 -17.82
CA PRO A 81 -27.71 -33.39 -17.80
C PRO A 81 -27.36 -34.00 -19.17
N GLN A 82 -26.65 -35.14 -19.11
CA GLN A 82 -26.41 -36.05 -20.21
C GLN A 82 -27.71 -36.69 -20.69
N GLY A 83 -27.87 -36.81 -22.03
CA GLY A 83 -28.85 -37.65 -22.69
C GLY A 83 -28.26 -38.22 -23.98
N ALA A 84 -28.28 -39.53 -24.07
CA ALA A 84 -27.73 -40.40 -25.14
C ALA A 84 -28.58 -40.38 -26.41
N GLN A 85 -28.01 -40.58 -27.61
CA GLN A 85 -28.03 -41.76 -28.45
C GLN A 85 -27.70 -41.49 -29.94
N GLN A 86 -26.75 -42.29 -30.40
CA GLN A 86 -26.68 -43.06 -31.66
C GLN A 86 -26.70 -42.35 -33.04
N GLY A 87 -25.65 -42.61 -33.79
CA GLY A 87 -25.77 -43.15 -35.14
C GLY A 87 -24.74 -42.65 -36.16
N ASN A 88 -23.83 -43.57 -36.55
CA ASN A 88 -23.15 -43.74 -37.86
C ASN A 88 -22.12 -42.67 -38.30
N GLY A 89 -20.88 -42.87 -38.25
CA GLY A 89 -19.90 -43.63 -38.99
C GLY A 89 -19.54 -43.06 -40.35
N TYR A 90 -18.38 -42.36 -40.44
CA TYR A 90 -17.45 -42.51 -41.57
C TYR A 90 -16.04 -42.15 -41.10
N ASP A 91 -15.16 -43.09 -41.35
CA ASP A 91 -13.76 -43.20 -41.04
C ASP A 91 -12.95 -42.21 -41.92
N ALA A 92 -12.10 -41.38 -41.34
CA ALA A 92 -10.94 -40.81 -42.03
C ALA A 92 -9.89 -40.47 -40.98
N GLY A 93 -8.90 -41.35 -40.90
CA GLY A 93 -7.79 -41.25 -39.95
C GLY A 93 -6.95 -40.00 -40.09
N TYR A 94 -6.74 -39.33 -38.99
CA TYR A 94 -5.59 -38.47 -38.75
C TYR A 94 -4.99 -38.81 -37.40
N GLN A 95 -3.72 -39.19 -37.44
CA GLN A 95 -2.90 -39.58 -36.30
C GLN A 95 -2.81 -38.44 -35.28
N ARG A 96 -3.31 -38.68 -34.07
CA ARG A 96 -3.02 -37.88 -32.90
C ARG A 96 -1.60 -38.14 -32.42
N GLN A 97 -0.71 -37.20 -32.56
CA GLN A 97 0.51 -37.14 -31.75
C GLN A 97 0.13 -36.69 -30.36
N THR A 98 0.17 -37.62 -29.43
CA THR A 98 0.07 -37.36 -27.99
C THR A 98 1.37 -36.74 -27.50
N TYR A 99 1.35 -35.46 -27.13
CA TYR A 99 2.38 -34.89 -26.32
C TYR A 99 2.22 -35.38 -24.87
N ARG A 100 3.20 -36.19 -24.45
CA ARG A 100 3.37 -36.60 -23.04
C ARG A 100 3.75 -35.35 -22.22
N GLN A 101 2.97 -35.09 -21.17
CA GLN A 101 3.40 -34.23 -20.07
C GLN A 101 4.66 -34.82 -19.39
N PRO A 102 5.67 -34.03 -19.06
CA PRO A 102 6.75 -34.48 -18.21
C PRO A 102 6.24 -34.68 -16.78
N GLN A 103 6.50 -35.84 -16.21
CA GLN A 103 6.29 -36.17 -14.81
C GLN A 103 7.14 -35.23 -13.95
N GLN A 104 6.54 -34.67 -12.90
CA GLN A 104 7.22 -33.99 -11.82
C GLN A 104 8.16 -34.98 -11.14
N GLY A 105 9.45 -34.84 -11.38
CA GLY A 105 10.50 -35.45 -10.59
C GLY A 105 10.65 -34.68 -9.28
N SER A 106 10.44 -35.37 -8.17
CA SER A 106 10.77 -34.91 -6.83
C SER A 106 12.28 -34.71 -6.70
N TYR A 107 12.74 -33.49 -6.69
CA TYR A 107 14.09 -33.16 -6.23
C TYR A 107 14.01 -32.64 -4.80
N ALA A 108 14.60 -33.38 -3.89
CA ALA A 108 14.93 -32.92 -2.55
C ALA A 108 15.94 -31.76 -2.66
N PRO A 109 15.82 -30.69 -1.87
CA PRO A 109 16.80 -29.63 -1.89
C PRO A 109 18.08 -30.10 -1.21
N GLN A 110 19.17 -30.18 -1.97
CA GLN A 110 20.51 -30.22 -1.43
C GLN A 110 20.77 -28.88 -0.72
N GLN A 111 21.13 -28.96 0.56
CA GLN A 111 21.67 -27.87 1.35
C GLN A 111 22.98 -27.40 0.71
N GLY A 112 22.91 -26.33 -0.06
CA GLY A 112 24.07 -25.55 -0.42
C GLY A 112 24.41 -24.61 0.72
N ASN A 113 25.57 -24.80 1.33
CA ASN A 113 26.17 -23.90 2.31
C ASN A 113 26.39 -22.52 1.67
N TYR A 114 25.49 -21.60 1.96
CA TYR A 114 25.73 -20.18 1.71
C TYR A 114 26.19 -19.57 3.04
N TYR A 115 27.48 -19.24 3.12
CA TYR A 115 28.04 -18.43 4.20
C TYR A 115 27.59 -16.98 3.98
N PRO A 116 26.84 -16.38 4.91
CA PRO A 116 26.67 -14.93 4.90
C PRO A 116 27.93 -14.27 5.44
N PRO A 117 28.24 -13.05 5.02
CA PRO A 117 29.40 -12.32 5.49
C PRO A 117 29.30 -12.02 6.99
N ASN A 118 30.41 -12.23 7.64
CA ASN A 118 30.77 -12.04 9.03
C ASN A 118 30.21 -10.73 9.61
N TYR A 119 29.07 -10.81 10.34
CA TYR A 119 28.72 -9.80 11.33
C TYR A 119 29.41 -10.22 12.63
N GLN A 120 30.37 -9.43 13.04
CA GLN A 120 31.03 -9.51 14.33
C GLN A 120 29.95 -9.47 15.42
N GLN A 121 29.80 -10.58 16.12
CA GLN A 121 29.05 -10.63 17.38
C GLN A 121 29.73 -9.68 18.38
N PRO A 122 28.97 -8.91 19.16
CA PRO A 122 29.54 -8.22 20.32
C PRO A 122 30.07 -9.26 21.28
N VAL A 123 31.32 -9.07 21.64
CA VAL A 123 32.04 -9.84 22.68
C VAL A 123 31.15 -9.83 23.94
N GLN A 124 30.68 -11.00 24.34
CA GLN A 124 30.16 -11.20 25.69
C GLN A 124 31.27 -10.82 26.64
N GLN A 125 31.11 -9.74 27.36
CA GLN A 125 31.91 -9.44 28.53
C GLN A 125 31.65 -10.59 29.51
N GLN A 126 32.68 -11.43 29.67
CA GLN A 126 32.79 -12.37 30.78
C GLN A 126 32.65 -11.57 32.06
N GLN A 127 31.62 -11.85 32.82
CA GLN A 127 31.55 -11.46 34.23
C GLN A 127 32.81 -11.93 34.92
N PRO A 128 33.53 -11.07 35.67
CA PRO A 128 34.67 -11.54 36.44
C PRO A 128 34.15 -12.49 37.52
N ASN A 129 34.74 -13.67 37.51
CA ASN A 129 34.59 -14.72 38.51
C ASN A 129 34.83 -14.11 39.88
N ARG A 130 33.83 -14.11 40.74
CA ARG A 130 33.85 -13.54 42.10
C ARG A 130 34.29 -14.55 43.12
N ASP A 131 35.22 -15.43 42.74
CA ASP A 131 35.82 -16.45 43.62
C ASP A 131 37.30 -16.18 43.83
N MET A 132 37.64 -14.99 44.32
CA MET A 132 38.98 -14.69 44.77
C MET A 132 38.97 -13.71 45.96
N TYR A 133 38.26 -14.05 47.00
CA TYR A 133 38.64 -13.69 48.37
C TYR A 133 38.72 -14.96 49.18
N GLY A 134 39.86 -15.61 49.04
CA GLY A 134 40.32 -16.57 50.01
C GLY A 134 40.44 -15.86 51.34
N THR A 135 39.73 -16.37 52.33
CA THR A 135 39.96 -16.10 53.73
C THR A 135 41.45 -16.22 54.03
N PRO A 136 42.12 -15.20 54.58
CA PRO A 136 43.48 -15.40 55.06
C PRO A 136 43.46 -16.44 56.16
N ALA A 137 44.21 -17.50 55.93
CA ALA A 137 44.48 -18.55 56.89
C ALA A 137 44.96 -17.96 58.21
N GLY A 138 44.47 -18.60 59.31
CA GLY A 138 44.70 -18.29 60.67
C GLY A 138 46.14 -17.87 61.03
N TYR A 139 46.21 -16.73 61.64
CA TYR A 139 47.31 -16.50 62.55
C TYR A 139 46.95 -17.21 63.87
N GLN A 140 47.61 -18.32 64.10
CA GLN A 140 47.76 -18.88 65.45
C GLN A 140 48.57 -17.86 66.25
N ALA A 141 47.89 -17.05 67.05
CA ALA A 141 48.51 -16.34 68.13
C ALA A 141 48.87 -17.34 69.19
N GLN A 142 50.13 -17.70 69.23
CA GLN A 142 50.72 -18.41 70.41
C GLN A 142 50.53 -17.48 71.60
N GLY A 143 49.69 -17.91 72.52
CA GLY A 143 49.52 -17.31 73.84
C GLY A 143 50.81 -17.27 74.61
N TYR A 144 51.39 -16.16 74.77
CA TYR A 144 52.32 -15.91 75.84
C TYR A 144 51.50 -15.70 77.08
N TYR A 145 51.45 -16.74 77.97
CA TYR A 145 51.08 -16.62 79.36
C TYR A 145 52.19 -15.80 80.02
N GLN A 146 52.03 -14.53 80.22
CA GLN A 146 52.76 -13.83 81.24
C GLN A 146 52.13 -14.11 82.59
N GLN A 147 52.87 -14.89 83.38
CA GLN A 147 52.61 -15.06 84.80
C GLN A 147 52.53 -13.70 85.50
N ALA A 148 51.41 -13.48 86.15
CA ALA A 148 51.28 -12.40 87.12
C ALA A 148 52.32 -12.55 88.22
N PRO A 149 53.00 -11.51 88.63
CA PRO A 149 53.96 -11.54 89.69
C PRO A 149 53.25 -11.85 91.04
N GLN A 150 53.73 -12.92 91.74
CA GLN A 150 53.31 -13.20 93.11
C GLN A 150 53.73 -12.05 94.05
N PRO A 151 52.85 -11.59 94.93
CA PRO A 151 53.24 -10.63 95.97
C PRO A 151 54.21 -11.29 96.97
N PRO A 152 55.15 -10.47 97.43
CA PRO A 152 56.14 -10.96 98.43
C PRO A 152 55.46 -11.36 99.77
N ARG A 153 55.80 -12.50 100.35
CA ARG A 153 55.52 -12.85 101.69
C ARG A 153 56.43 -12.05 102.59
N SER A 154 55.86 -11.29 103.48
CA SER A 154 56.52 -10.87 104.73
C SER A 154 55.50 -10.69 105.83
N GLY A 155 55.69 -11.44 106.83
CA GLY A 155 55.88 -11.07 108.17
C GLY A 155 54.65 -10.80 109.01
N GLY A 156 54.43 -11.63 109.95
CA GLY A 156 53.45 -11.63 110.98
C GLY A 156 53.36 -10.33 111.79
N GLY A 157 52.17 -10.06 112.16
CA GLY A 157 51.81 -9.14 113.14
C GLY A 157 50.41 -9.43 113.69
N GLU A 158 50.30 -9.72 114.95
CA GLU A 158 49.08 -10.10 115.68
C GLU A 158 47.97 -9.08 115.59
N PRO A 159 46.71 -9.44 115.83
CA PRO A 159 45.51 -8.65 115.55
C PRO A 159 45.15 -7.65 116.61
N PRO A 160 44.63 -6.47 116.30
CA PRO A 160 43.83 -5.69 117.21
C PRO A 160 42.33 -6.00 117.04
N LYS A 161 41.74 -6.05 118.16
CA LYS A 161 40.36 -6.42 118.52
C LYS A 161 39.27 -5.59 117.80
N LYS A 162 38.25 -6.30 117.38
CA LYS A 162 36.82 -5.94 117.22
C LYS A 162 36.38 -4.51 117.46
N SER A 163 35.91 -3.84 116.39
CA SER A 163 34.69 -3.01 116.43
C SER A 163 34.37 -2.59 114.98
N GLY A 164 33.20 -2.97 114.38
CA GLY A 164 32.77 -2.48 113.05
C GLY A 164 31.80 -3.33 112.31
N ARG A 165 31.23 -4.39 112.98
CA ARG A 165 30.36 -5.36 112.27
C ARG A 165 28.96 -4.83 111.82
N LYS A 166 28.58 -3.62 112.28
CA LYS A 166 27.27 -3.02 111.95
C LYS A 166 27.29 -2.16 110.72
N TRP A 167 28.42 -1.56 110.31
CA TRP A 167 28.54 -0.68 109.16
C TRP A 167 28.51 -1.48 107.81
N TRP A 168 29.13 -2.66 107.73
CA TRP A 168 29.11 -3.53 106.56
C TRP A 168 27.72 -4.06 106.25
N ILE A 169 26.87 -4.28 107.21
CA ILE A 169 25.50 -4.75 107.03
C ILE A 169 24.66 -3.62 106.43
N ALA A 170 24.89 -2.33 106.86
CA ALA A 170 24.23 -1.18 106.29
C ALA A 170 24.65 -0.90 104.84
N VAL A 171 25.95 -1.02 104.57
CA VAL A 171 26.46 -0.87 103.14
C VAL A 171 25.94 -1.98 102.27
N ALA A 172 25.95 -3.26 102.74
CA ALA A 172 25.37 -4.37 101.98
C ALA A 172 23.86 -4.20 101.74
N ALA A 173 23.10 -3.68 102.73
CA ALA A 173 21.68 -3.41 102.57
C ALA A 173 21.43 -2.26 101.52
N VAL A 174 22.24 -1.23 101.52
CA VAL A 174 22.17 -0.11 100.58
C VAL A 174 22.52 -0.60 99.12
N VAL A 175 23.55 -1.46 99.04
CA VAL A 175 23.94 -2.07 97.72
C VAL A 175 22.84 -3.02 97.19
N VAL A 176 22.21 -3.78 98.09
CA VAL A 176 21.09 -4.68 97.69
C VAL A 176 19.86 -3.86 97.28
N VAL A 177 19.51 -2.81 98.02
CA VAL A 177 18.41 -1.92 97.72
C VAL A 177 18.69 -1.17 96.39
N ALA A 178 19.91 -0.63 96.24
CA ALA A 178 20.34 -0.04 94.99
C ALA A 178 20.32 -1.01 93.82
N GLY A 179 20.79 -2.28 94.07
CA GLY A 179 20.72 -3.38 93.05
C GLY A 179 19.27 -3.72 92.67
N LEU A 180 18.37 -3.82 93.66
CA LEU A 180 16.95 -4.08 93.44
C LEU A 180 16.26 -2.89 92.75
N ALA A 181 16.60 -1.64 93.11
CA ALA A 181 16.10 -0.43 92.48
C ALA A 181 16.60 -0.32 91.01
N CYS A 182 17.89 -0.58 90.79
CA CYS A 182 18.45 -0.64 89.40
C CYS A 182 17.83 -1.80 88.60
N GLY A 183 17.73 -3.00 89.19
CA GLY A 183 17.08 -4.16 88.57
C GLY A 183 15.60 -3.85 88.19
N GLY A 184 14.89 -3.25 89.17
CA GLY A 184 13.50 -2.77 88.92
C GLY A 184 13.41 -1.73 87.82
N TYR A 185 14.33 -0.76 87.81
CA TYR A 185 14.40 0.26 86.72
C TYR A 185 14.69 -0.37 85.33
N PHE A 186 15.67 -1.33 85.26
CA PHE A 186 15.99 -1.99 84.00
C PHE A 186 14.85 -2.89 83.53
N THR A 187 14.14 -3.60 84.42
CA THR A 187 12.98 -4.40 84.05
C THR A 187 11.80 -3.52 83.58
N MET A 188 11.52 -2.42 84.26
CA MET A 188 10.50 -1.46 83.82
C MET A 188 10.83 -0.86 82.47
N LYS A 189 12.08 -0.45 82.22
CA LYS A 189 12.54 0.10 80.96
C LYS A 189 12.43 -0.94 79.84
N ARG A 190 12.83 -2.20 80.12
CA ARG A 190 12.68 -3.31 79.16
C ARG A 190 11.22 -3.59 78.86
N GLN A 191 10.34 -3.61 79.87
CA GLN A 191 8.90 -3.81 79.66
C GLN A 191 8.26 -2.69 78.86
N SER A 192 8.68 -1.43 79.11
CA SER A 192 8.22 -0.28 78.31
C SER A 192 8.60 -0.40 76.83
N LEU A 193 9.86 -0.83 76.56
CA LEU A 193 10.36 -1.07 75.20
C LEU A 193 9.61 -2.23 74.54
N VAL A 194 9.35 -3.30 75.24
CA VAL A 194 8.55 -4.46 74.73
C VAL A 194 7.13 -3.99 74.40
N ASN A 195 6.50 -3.19 75.26
CA ASN A 195 5.14 -2.69 75.02
C ASN A 195 5.10 -1.75 73.80
N GLU A 196 6.09 -0.86 73.65
CA GLU A 196 6.23 0.04 72.52
C GLU A 196 6.34 -0.74 71.18
N VAL A 197 7.23 -1.73 71.11
CA VAL A 197 7.40 -2.57 69.91
C VAL A 197 6.16 -3.43 69.64
N ASN A 198 5.53 -3.97 70.71
CA ASN A 198 4.33 -4.80 70.58
C ASN A 198 3.11 -4.02 70.12
N ALA A 199 3.05 -2.69 70.33
CA ALA A 199 1.99 -1.85 69.83
C ALA A 199 1.85 -1.91 68.28
N TYR A 200 2.96 -2.22 67.59
CA TYR A 200 3.00 -2.34 66.14
C TYR A 200 2.94 -3.81 65.61
N ASN A 201 2.65 -4.80 66.45
CA ASN A 201 2.62 -6.20 66.04
C ASN A 201 1.59 -6.48 64.91
N ASN A 202 0.51 -5.70 64.86
CA ASN A 202 -0.60 -5.90 63.92
C ASN A 202 -0.81 -4.71 62.96
N VAL A 203 0.07 -3.72 62.99
CA VAL A 203 -0.02 -2.52 62.15
C VAL A 203 1.36 -2.15 61.61
N PHE A 204 1.41 -1.48 60.46
CA PHE A 204 2.67 -0.97 59.91
C PHE A 204 3.32 0.04 60.88
N CYS A 205 4.63 0.06 60.91
CA CYS A 205 5.38 1.04 61.67
C CYS A 205 5.26 2.43 61.04
N GLU A 206 5.30 3.49 61.87
CA GLU A 206 5.38 4.86 61.38
C GLU A 206 6.62 5.04 60.50
N GLY A 207 6.50 5.90 59.48
CA GLY A 207 7.58 6.20 58.53
C GLY A 207 7.67 5.20 57.35
N VAL A 208 6.69 4.30 57.21
CA VAL A 208 6.59 3.38 56.04
C VAL A 208 5.63 3.95 55.04
N TYR A 209 6.10 4.13 53.77
CA TYR A 209 5.35 4.66 52.66
C TYR A 209 5.41 3.72 51.45
N VAL A 210 4.29 3.58 50.73
CA VAL A 210 4.21 2.92 49.43
C VAL A 210 3.41 3.85 48.49
N ASP A 211 3.95 4.12 47.29
CA ASP A 211 3.37 5.06 46.31
C ASP A 211 2.96 6.42 46.95
N GLY A 212 3.75 6.90 47.92
CA GLY A 212 3.47 8.13 48.65
C GLY A 212 2.35 8.04 49.70
N ILE A 213 1.77 6.83 49.92
CA ILE A 213 0.77 6.57 50.95
C ILE A 213 1.48 6.22 52.25
N SER A 214 1.19 6.95 53.34
CA SER A 214 1.64 6.60 54.66
C SER A 214 0.88 5.39 55.18
N LEU A 215 1.59 4.29 55.48
CA LEU A 215 0.99 3.06 56.01
C LEU A 215 1.03 2.99 57.53
N GLY A 216 1.79 3.88 58.19
CA GLY A 216 1.95 3.89 59.65
C GLY A 216 0.61 3.83 60.37
N GLY A 217 0.49 2.88 61.33
CA GLY A 217 -0.71 2.65 62.12
C GLY A 217 -1.84 1.87 61.40
N MET A 218 -1.73 1.58 60.08
CA MET A 218 -2.70 0.78 59.33
C MET A 218 -2.44 -0.69 59.59
N THR A 219 -3.51 -1.51 59.61
CA THR A 219 -3.39 -2.97 59.52
C THR A 219 -2.91 -3.39 58.14
N PRO A 220 -2.37 -4.62 57.99
CA PRO A 220 -1.99 -5.13 56.65
C PRO A 220 -3.11 -5.05 55.64
N GLU A 221 -4.35 -5.36 56.06
CA GLU A 221 -5.53 -5.32 55.19
C GLU A 221 -5.86 -3.91 54.74
N GLU A 222 -5.80 -2.93 55.68
CA GLU A 222 -6.05 -1.51 55.33
C GLU A 222 -4.94 -0.96 54.43
N GLY A 223 -3.67 -1.27 54.69
CA GLY A 223 -2.54 -0.86 53.87
C GLY A 223 -2.62 -1.45 52.47
N ILE A 224 -2.95 -2.76 52.31
CA ILE A 224 -3.17 -3.42 51.01
C ILE A 224 -4.30 -2.73 50.27
N ALA A 225 -5.44 -2.47 50.93
CA ALA A 225 -6.59 -1.84 50.30
C ALA A 225 -6.26 -0.42 49.82
N ALA A 226 -5.52 0.36 50.62
CA ALA A 226 -5.12 1.71 50.26
C ALA A 226 -4.18 1.77 49.04
N VAL A 227 -3.14 0.91 49.04
CA VAL A 227 -2.16 0.82 47.93
C VAL A 227 -2.83 0.28 46.68
N GLN A 228 -3.71 -0.71 46.83
CA GLN A 228 -4.44 -1.29 45.68
C GLN A 228 -5.38 -0.25 45.04
N ALA A 229 -6.10 0.55 45.87
CA ALA A 229 -6.95 1.61 45.38
C ALA A 229 -6.14 2.66 44.61
N ARG A 230 -4.96 3.03 45.11
CA ARG A 230 -4.07 3.97 44.45
C ARG A 230 -3.54 3.44 43.12
N ALA A 231 -3.14 2.21 43.10
CA ALA A 231 -2.70 1.54 41.88
C ALA A 231 -3.84 1.47 40.83
N GLN A 232 -5.05 1.17 41.28
CA GLN A 232 -6.24 1.16 40.41
C GLN A 232 -6.61 2.54 39.90
N GLU A 233 -6.55 3.57 40.71
CA GLU A 233 -6.76 4.99 40.30
C GLU A 233 -5.75 5.38 39.20
N ARG A 234 -4.46 5.07 39.42
CA ARG A 234 -3.41 5.32 38.43
C ARG A 234 -3.69 4.60 37.12
N ASN A 235 -4.06 3.32 37.16
CA ASN A 235 -4.37 2.54 35.98
C ASN A 235 -5.59 3.08 35.25
N SER A 236 -6.68 3.38 35.95
CA SER A 236 -7.93 3.85 35.35
C SER A 236 -7.79 5.22 34.64
N SER A 237 -6.77 5.99 34.99
CA SER A 237 -6.47 7.27 34.33
C SER A 237 -5.66 7.12 33.05
N TRP A 238 -5.14 5.91 32.77
CA TRP A 238 -4.34 5.66 31.57
C TRP A 238 -5.22 5.36 30.37
N SER A 239 -5.00 6.09 29.27
CA SER A 239 -5.58 5.78 27.97
C SER A 239 -4.70 6.26 26.83
N VAL A 240 -4.82 5.59 25.68
CA VAL A 240 -4.20 5.98 24.40
C VAL A 240 -5.27 6.12 23.35
N LYS A 241 -5.33 7.30 22.73
CA LYS A 241 -6.24 7.61 21.62
C LYS A 241 -5.54 7.34 20.31
N LEU A 242 -6.16 6.52 19.45
CA LEU A 242 -5.72 6.31 18.09
C LEU A 242 -6.55 7.20 17.17
N THR A 243 -5.87 8.05 16.40
CA THR A 243 -6.51 9.00 15.48
C THR A 243 -6.12 8.72 14.03
N PHE A 244 -6.99 9.10 13.11
CA PHE A 244 -6.74 9.03 11.68
C PHE A 244 -7.26 10.30 11.01
N ASN A 245 -6.40 11.05 10.34
CA ASN A 245 -6.69 12.39 9.80
C ASN A 245 -7.28 13.32 10.87
N GLY A 246 -6.74 13.27 12.08
CA GLY A 246 -7.19 14.08 13.22
C GLY A 246 -8.56 13.68 13.79
N GLN A 247 -9.13 12.56 13.38
CA GLN A 247 -10.38 12.03 13.92
C GLN A 247 -10.11 10.81 14.81
N LEU A 248 -10.77 10.76 15.97
CA LEU A 248 -10.67 9.62 16.88
C LEU A 248 -11.22 8.36 16.21
N VAL A 249 -10.39 7.33 16.11
CA VAL A 249 -10.76 6.00 15.62
C VAL A 249 -11.18 5.12 16.79
N THR A 250 -10.35 5.06 17.83
CA THR A 250 -10.63 4.29 19.06
C THR A 250 -9.77 4.84 20.20
N GLU A 251 -10.18 4.54 21.42
CA GLU A 251 -9.41 4.80 22.65
C GLU A 251 -9.14 3.45 23.31
N ILE A 252 -7.89 3.20 23.63
CA ILE A 252 -7.43 2.00 24.34
C ILE A 252 -7.27 2.39 25.79
N THR A 253 -8.00 1.71 26.70
CA THR A 253 -7.97 1.98 28.14
C THR A 253 -7.29 0.84 28.91
N ALA A 254 -6.87 1.12 30.14
CA ALA A 254 -6.30 0.11 31.03
C ALA A 254 -7.26 -1.06 31.28
N ASP A 255 -8.56 -0.77 31.39
CA ASP A 255 -9.59 -1.81 31.61
C ASP A 255 -9.70 -2.76 30.43
N GLN A 256 -9.64 -2.24 29.18
CA GLN A 256 -9.66 -3.07 27.97
C GLN A 256 -8.42 -4.01 27.90
N LEU A 257 -7.27 -3.54 28.38
CA LEU A 257 -6.05 -4.34 28.44
C LEU A 257 -6.01 -5.27 29.67
N GLY A 258 -7.00 -5.18 30.58
CA GLY A 258 -7.00 -5.92 31.85
C GLY A 258 -5.75 -5.62 32.68
N MET A 259 -5.31 -4.35 32.73
CA MET A 259 -4.09 -3.95 33.41
C MET A 259 -4.22 -4.15 34.93
N THR A 260 -3.31 -4.93 35.51
CA THR A 260 -3.26 -5.20 36.94
C THR A 260 -1.88 -4.90 37.48
N VAL A 261 -1.82 -4.52 38.75
CA VAL A 261 -0.57 -4.32 39.48
C VAL A 261 -0.49 -5.36 40.58
N ASP A 262 0.58 -6.13 40.57
CA ASP A 262 0.91 -7.02 41.70
C ASP A 262 1.63 -6.19 42.78
N ILE A 263 0.97 -6.04 43.93
CA ILE A 263 1.49 -5.30 45.07
C ILE A 263 2.08 -6.20 46.15
N THR A 264 2.11 -7.55 45.93
CA THR A 264 2.50 -8.52 46.97
C THR A 264 3.90 -8.28 47.48
N ASP A 265 4.87 -8.14 46.59
CA ASP A 265 6.27 -8.00 46.98
C ASP A 265 6.54 -6.67 47.69
N VAL A 266 6.00 -5.56 47.20
CA VAL A 266 6.19 -4.24 47.80
C VAL A 266 5.53 -4.16 49.18
N MET A 267 4.34 -4.77 49.35
CA MET A 267 3.68 -4.83 50.65
C MET A 267 4.42 -5.72 51.65
N ASN A 268 5.00 -6.84 51.20
CA ASN A 268 5.86 -7.68 52.03
C ASN A 268 7.13 -6.91 52.47
N GLN A 269 7.75 -6.15 51.57
CA GLN A 269 8.91 -5.34 51.91
C GLN A 269 8.54 -4.22 52.90
N ALA A 270 7.41 -3.56 52.70
CA ALA A 270 6.90 -2.55 53.59
C ALA A 270 6.58 -3.13 55.01
N TRP A 271 5.94 -4.29 55.05
CA TRP A 271 5.64 -4.98 56.30
C TRP A 271 6.89 -5.39 57.05
N ALA A 272 7.94 -5.82 56.35
CA ALA A 272 9.20 -6.25 56.99
C ALA A 272 9.89 -5.13 57.78
N GLN A 273 9.57 -3.86 57.44
CA GLN A 273 10.14 -2.71 58.16
C GLN A 273 9.65 -2.65 59.60
N GLY A 274 10.56 -2.85 60.56
CA GLY A 274 10.28 -2.87 62.01
C GLY A 274 9.59 -4.15 62.54
N HIS A 275 9.33 -5.15 61.68
CA HIS A 275 8.68 -6.39 62.08
C HIS A 275 9.63 -7.62 62.13
N THR A 276 10.88 -7.48 61.68
CA THR A 276 11.85 -8.57 61.62
C THR A 276 12.88 -8.49 62.73
N GLY A 277 13.24 -9.66 63.32
CA GLY A 277 14.22 -9.73 64.38
C GLY A 277 13.63 -9.73 65.80
N ASP A 278 14.51 -9.63 66.81
CA ASP A 278 14.12 -9.50 68.24
C ASP A 278 13.64 -8.08 68.58
N VAL A 279 13.18 -7.87 69.80
CA VAL A 279 12.62 -6.59 70.26
C VAL A 279 13.61 -5.44 70.10
N ASP A 280 14.90 -5.68 70.34
CA ASP A 280 15.91 -4.61 70.22
C ASP A 280 16.20 -4.26 68.79
N THR A 281 16.26 -5.26 67.87
CA THR A 281 16.41 -5.09 66.43
C THR A 281 15.20 -4.35 65.86
N ARG A 282 14.00 -4.76 66.25
CA ARG A 282 12.76 -4.10 65.82
C ARG A 282 12.70 -2.62 66.26
N LYS A 283 13.07 -2.36 67.56
CA LYS A 283 13.11 -0.99 68.05
C LYS A 283 14.11 -0.12 67.27
N ALA A 284 15.30 -0.63 67.02
CA ALA A 284 16.29 0.09 66.23
C ALA A 284 15.81 0.40 64.83
N ALA A 285 15.10 -0.55 64.17
CA ALA A 285 14.49 -0.33 62.86
C ALA A 285 13.38 0.75 62.90
N MET A 286 12.54 0.72 63.94
CA MET A 286 11.49 1.74 64.13
C MET A 286 12.09 3.13 64.41
N ASP A 287 13.17 3.23 65.17
CA ASP A 287 13.86 4.48 65.41
C ASP A 287 14.49 5.03 64.09
N ALA A 288 15.07 4.13 63.29
CA ALA A 288 15.63 4.50 62.00
C ALA A 288 14.53 5.02 61.02
N LEU A 289 13.33 4.43 61.05
CA LEU A 289 12.18 4.90 60.27
C LEU A 289 11.70 6.32 60.66
N ALA A 290 11.87 6.68 61.91
CA ALA A 290 11.57 8.04 62.41
C ALA A 290 12.56 9.08 61.86
N GLU A 291 13.82 8.71 61.64
CA GLU A 291 14.86 9.57 61.06
C GLU A 291 14.85 9.55 59.54
N THR A 292 14.64 8.37 58.91
CA THR A 292 14.64 8.20 57.47
C THR A 292 13.50 7.25 57.07
N HIS A 293 12.49 7.83 56.40
CA HIS A 293 11.32 7.07 55.99
C HIS A 293 11.71 5.99 54.97
N PHE A 294 11.05 4.84 55.08
CA PHE A 294 11.05 3.81 54.03
C PHE A 294 10.02 4.21 52.99
N GLU A 295 10.44 4.34 51.73
CA GLU A 295 9.55 4.58 50.62
C GLU A 295 9.78 3.53 49.51
N ALA A 296 8.72 2.93 49.08
CA ALA A 296 8.73 1.97 47.99
C ALA A 296 7.62 2.27 46.97
N TYR A 297 7.79 1.79 45.76
CA TYR A 297 6.84 2.02 44.67
C TYR A 297 6.33 0.69 44.13
N THR A 298 5.05 0.64 43.80
CA THR A 298 4.46 -0.52 43.15
C THR A 298 5.07 -0.71 41.76
N ALA A 299 5.12 -1.97 41.31
CA ALA A 299 5.60 -2.31 39.98
C ALA A 299 4.71 -1.66 38.89
N MET A 300 5.27 -1.53 37.68
CA MET A 300 4.46 -1.13 36.52
C MET A 300 3.40 -2.20 36.26
N PRO A 301 2.18 -1.80 35.86
CA PRO A 301 1.12 -2.74 35.59
C PRO A 301 1.48 -3.65 34.40
N SER A 302 1.01 -4.87 34.47
CA SER A 302 1.02 -5.80 33.35
C SER A 302 -0.36 -5.86 32.71
N GLY A 303 -0.41 -5.86 31.39
CA GLY A 303 -1.65 -5.94 30.61
C GLY A 303 -1.61 -7.06 29.57
N ASN A 304 -2.76 -7.46 29.09
CA ASN A 304 -2.87 -8.42 28.00
C ASN A 304 -2.59 -7.74 26.65
N THR A 305 -1.35 -7.82 26.18
CA THR A 305 -0.93 -7.20 24.92
C THR A 305 -1.55 -7.85 23.69
N SER A 306 -2.10 -9.08 23.77
CA SER A 306 -2.80 -9.69 22.65
C SER A 306 -4.10 -8.95 22.27
N VAL A 307 -4.67 -8.18 23.18
CA VAL A 307 -5.81 -7.30 22.92
C VAL A 307 -5.40 -6.18 21.97
N VAL A 308 -4.20 -5.65 22.11
CA VAL A 308 -3.64 -4.63 21.20
C VAL A 308 -3.59 -5.18 19.77
N ASP A 309 -3.11 -6.41 19.59
CA ASP A 309 -3.05 -7.05 18.27
C ASP A 309 -4.43 -7.15 17.61
N SER A 310 -5.45 -7.51 18.39
CA SER A 310 -6.83 -7.59 17.89
C SER A 310 -7.36 -6.22 17.48
N ILE A 311 -7.13 -5.18 18.29
CA ILE A 311 -7.56 -3.80 17.99
C ILE A 311 -6.88 -3.30 16.71
N LEU A 312 -5.56 -3.53 16.57
CA LEU A 312 -4.81 -3.13 15.39
C LEU A 312 -5.26 -3.86 14.13
N GLN A 313 -5.60 -5.15 14.24
CA GLN A 313 -6.15 -5.90 13.12
C GLN A 313 -7.51 -5.36 12.67
N ASP A 314 -8.38 -4.99 13.60
CA ASP A 314 -9.67 -4.38 13.29
C ASP A 314 -9.49 -3.00 12.64
N ILE A 315 -8.56 -2.19 13.12
CA ILE A 315 -8.22 -0.91 12.52
C ILE A 315 -7.68 -1.11 11.10
N ARG A 316 -6.76 -2.07 10.90
CA ARG A 316 -6.23 -2.40 9.58
C ARG A 316 -7.34 -2.78 8.61
N ASN A 317 -8.28 -3.64 9.02
CA ASN A 317 -9.42 -4.06 8.21
C ASN A 317 -10.31 -2.86 7.81
N ASN A 318 -10.48 -1.89 8.70
CA ASN A 318 -11.26 -0.68 8.44
C ASN A 318 -10.51 0.33 7.55
N VAL A 319 -9.19 0.41 7.68
CA VAL A 319 -8.33 1.30 6.88
C VAL A 319 -8.08 0.74 5.50
N TYR A 320 -7.94 -0.58 5.37
CA TYR A 320 -7.60 -1.24 4.11
C TYR A 320 -8.58 -0.88 2.99
N ARG A 321 -8.02 -0.52 1.84
CA ARG A 321 -8.74 -0.37 0.57
C ARG A 321 -7.87 -0.97 -0.53
N ALA A 322 -8.43 -1.91 -1.28
CA ALA A 322 -7.74 -2.46 -2.43
C ALA A 322 -7.53 -1.37 -3.50
N PRO A 323 -6.39 -1.34 -4.18
CA PRO A 323 -6.21 -0.51 -5.35
C PRO A 323 -7.17 -0.94 -6.45
N GLN A 324 -7.54 -0.01 -7.32
CA GLN A 324 -8.31 -0.30 -8.52
C GLN A 324 -7.50 0.12 -9.75
N ASP A 325 -7.37 -0.79 -10.70
CA ASP A 325 -6.67 -0.54 -11.95
C ASP A 325 -7.50 0.35 -12.86
N ALA A 326 -6.82 1.17 -13.67
CA ALA A 326 -7.43 1.91 -14.75
C ALA A 326 -8.06 0.97 -15.77
N GLN A 327 -9.15 1.39 -16.38
CA GLN A 327 -9.86 0.61 -17.39
C GLN A 327 -10.18 1.45 -18.63
N LEU A 328 -10.06 0.85 -19.81
CA LEU A 328 -10.62 1.40 -21.04
C LEU A 328 -12.14 1.24 -21.01
N VAL A 329 -12.85 2.36 -20.91
CA VAL A 329 -14.33 2.38 -20.83
C VAL A 329 -14.96 2.29 -22.20
N SER A 330 -14.45 3.07 -23.17
CA SER A 330 -15.02 3.08 -24.51
C SER A 330 -13.98 3.45 -25.57
N PHE A 331 -14.27 2.97 -26.79
CA PHE A 331 -13.64 3.41 -28.03
C PHE A 331 -14.72 4.02 -28.92
N ASP A 332 -14.66 5.33 -29.14
CA ASP A 332 -15.59 6.09 -30.00
C ASP A 332 -14.80 6.75 -31.13
N PRO A 333 -14.84 6.18 -32.36
CA PRO A 333 -14.08 6.69 -33.49
C PRO A 333 -14.55 8.05 -33.99
N SER A 334 -15.64 8.62 -33.46
CA SER A 334 -16.15 9.94 -33.82
C SER A 334 -15.45 11.08 -33.06
N GLN A 335 -14.73 10.77 -32.01
CA GLN A 335 -14.01 11.73 -31.17
C GLN A 335 -12.60 12.00 -31.71
N SER A 336 -12.09 13.22 -31.50
CA SER A 336 -10.71 13.58 -31.86
C SER A 336 -9.65 12.73 -31.15
N TYR A 337 -9.91 12.32 -29.89
CA TYR A 337 -9.21 11.26 -29.18
C TYR A 337 -10.22 10.18 -28.85
N PRO A 338 -10.10 8.99 -29.46
CA PRO A 338 -11.20 8.04 -29.49
C PRO A 338 -11.38 7.18 -28.24
N PHE A 339 -10.58 7.37 -27.22
CA PHE A 339 -10.56 6.50 -26.02
C PHE A 339 -11.00 7.25 -24.78
N THR A 340 -11.87 6.62 -23.98
CA THR A 340 -12.28 7.10 -22.67
C THR A 340 -11.84 6.09 -21.61
N PHE A 341 -11.30 6.59 -20.49
CA PHE A 341 -10.80 5.76 -19.40
C PHE A 341 -11.57 6.00 -18.11
N GLN A 342 -11.61 5.00 -17.28
CA GLN A 342 -11.81 5.11 -15.85
C GLN A 342 -10.44 5.19 -15.22
N ASP A 343 -10.22 6.22 -14.41
CA ASP A 343 -8.96 6.43 -13.72
C ASP A 343 -8.72 5.33 -12.68
N GLU A 344 -7.46 5.02 -12.46
CA GLU A 344 -7.02 4.17 -11.38
C GLU A 344 -7.26 4.81 -10.01
N VAL A 345 -7.45 3.98 -9.00
CA VAL A 345 -7.57 4.41 -7.61
C VAL A 345 -6.46 3.75 -6.79
N GLN A 346 -5.68 4.56 -6.11
CA GLN A 346 -4.69 4.06 -5.17
C GLN A 346 -5.36 3.36 -4.00
N GLY A 347 -4.87 2.19 -3.66
CA GLY A 347 -5.22 1.49 -2.46
C GLY A 347 -4.46 2.02 -1.24
N ARG A 348 -4.83 1.52 -0.07
CA ARG A 348 -4.11 1.78 1.18
C ARG A 348 -4.16 0.56 2.09
N ASP A 349 -3.11 0.38 2.87
CA ASP A 349 -3.01 -0.62 3.92
C ASP A 349 -2.40 0.03 5.16
N LEU A 350 -2.40 -0.65 6.27
CA LEU A 350 -1.76 -0.24 7.51
C LEU A 350 -0.69 -1.26 7.88
N ASP A 351 0.56 -0.81 7.94
CA ASP A 351 1.60 -1.54 8.64
C ASP A 351 1.37 -1.36 10.15
N THR A 352 0.98 -2.45 10.80
CA THR A 352 0.63 -2.42 12.23
C THR A 352 1.83 -2.53 13.16
N GLU A 353 3.01 -2.98 12.69
CA GLU A 353 4.15 -3.23 13.56
C GLU A 353 4.71 -1.97 14.25
N PRO A 354 4.95 -0.84 13.55
CA PRO A 354 5.43 0.37 14.21
C PRO A 354 4.43 0.91 15.24
N LEU A 355 3.13 0.82 14.94
CA LEU A 355 2.07 1.26 15.82
C LEU A 355 1.98 0.36 17.07
N LYS A 356 2.13 -0.95 16.89
CA LYS A 356 2.18 -1.95 17.95
C LYS A 356 3.35 -1.69 18.90
N GLU A 357 4.55 -1.51 18.37
CA GLU A 357 5.75 -1.21 19.17
C GLU A 357 5.55 0.07 20.00
N ARG A 358 4.99 1.12 19.39
CA ARG A 358 4.70 2.35 20.10
C ARG A 358 3.67 2.15 21.23
N LEU A 359 2.60 1.42 20.97
CA LEU A 359 1.58 1.10 21.97
C LEU A 359 2.15 0.27 23.13
N TYR A 360 2.98 -0.73 22.82
CA TYR A 360 3.65 -1.52 23.87
C TYR A 360 4.57 -0.67 24.72
N GLN A 361 5.30 0.25 24.13
CA GLN A 361 6.10 1.23 24.87
C GLN A 361 5.24 2.06 25.81
N MET A 362 4.11 2.63 25.29
CA MET A 362 3.21 3.46 26.09
C MET A 362 2.56 2.68 27.25
N VAL A 363 2.20 1.39 27.02
CA VAL A 363 1.72 0.51 28.08
C VAL A 363 2.81 0.30 29.14
N SER A 364 4.04 -0.02 28.72
CA SER A 364 5.14 -0.32 29.65
C SER A 364 5.60 0.87 30.48
N THR A 365 5.43 2.08 29.96
CA THR A 365 5.83 3.32 30.64
C THR A 365 4.65 4.07 31.28
N MET A 366 3.43 3.53 31.17
CA MET A 366 2.20 4.23 31.60
C MET A 366 2.04 5.64 30.95
N GLU A 367 2.54 5.79 29.72
CA GLU A 367 2.39 7.02 28.96
C GLU A 367 1.00 7.08 28.36
N SER A 368 0.21 8.08 28.70
CA SER A 368 -1.07 8.38 28.03
C SER A 368 -0.85 9.39 26.91
N GLY A 369 -1.67 9.33 25.87
CA GLY A 369 -1.55 10.28 24.76
C GLY A 369 -2.34 9.91 23.53
N GLU A 370 -1.97 10.54 22.43
CA GLU A 370 -2.57 10.34 21.11
C GLU A 370 -1.52 9.81 20.13
N VAL A 371 -1.93 8.85 19.30
CA VAL A 371 -1.08 8.27 18.26
C VAL A 371 -1.84 8.31 16.94
N GLU A 372 -1.26 8.97 15.95
CA GLU A 372 -1.83 9.06 14.61
C GLU A 372 -1.54 7.78 13.81
N ILE A 373 -2.59 7.25 13.18
CA ILE A 373 -2.52 6.10 12.28
C ILE A 373 -2.10 6.61 10.91
N VAL A 374 -0.96 6.14 10.41
CA VAL A 374 -0.41 6.52 9.11
C VAL A 374 -0.48 5.32 8.15
N PRO A 375 -1.46 5.27 7.24
CA PRO A 375 -1.53 4.21 6.25
C PRO A 375 -0.43 4.31 5.20
N THR A 376 -0.05 3.17 4.66
CA THR A 376 0.79 3.05 3.46
C THR A 376 -0.09 2.99 2.21
N THR A 377 0.38 3.57 1.11
CA THR A 377 -0.32 3.51 -0.18
C THR A 377 0.02 2.22 -0.93
N ILE A 378 -0.99 1.63 -1.58
CA ILE A 378 -0.83 0.51 -2.51
C ILE A 378 -1.06 1.05 -3.91
N ALA A 379 -0.04 0.97 -4.77
CA ALA A 379 -0.18 1.38 -6.16
C ALA A 379 -1.08 0.40 -6.94
N PRO A 380 -1.90 0.89 -7.88
CA PRO A 380 -2.59 0.04 -8.83
C PRO A 380 -1.58 -0.65 -9.77
N THR A 381 -1.96 -1.78 -10.36
CA THR A 381 -1.10 -2.52 -11.29
C THR A 381 -1.11 -1.88 -12.67
N VAL A 382 -2.22 -1.28 -13.07
CA VAL A 382 -2.40 -0.63 -14.38
C VAL A 382 -2.91 0.80 -14.17
N THR A 383 -2.21 1.76 -14.75
CA THR A 383 -2.57 3.17 -14.76
C THR A 383 -3.17 3.59 -16.10
N VAL A 384 -3.84 4.74 -16.16
CA VAL A 384 -4.26 5.36 -17.43
C VAL A 384 -3.05 5.63 -18.34
N ALA A 385 -1.90 5.94 -17.76
CA ALA A 385 -0.67 6.14 -18.52
C ALA A 385 -0.22 4.86 -19.24
N ASP A 386 -0.29 3.71 -18.55
CA ASP A 386 0.05 2.40 -19.13
C ASP A 386 -0.95 2.03 -20.24
N LEU A 387 -2.24 2.25 -20.02
CA LEU A 387 -3.26 2.02 -21.07
C LEU A 387 -3.03 2.88 -22.29
N LYS A 388 -2.66 4.15 -22.13
CA LYS A 388 -2.36 5.06 -23.23
C LYS A 388 -1.17 4.61 -24.06
N GLN A 389 -0.15 4.01 -23.47
CA GLN A 389 0.99 3.45 -24.21
C GLN A 389 0.57 2.32 -25.16
N ASN A 390 -0.49 1.59 -24.81
CA ASN A 390 -1.06 0.53 -25.64
C ASN A 390 -2.09 1.03 -26.66
N LEU A 391 -2.38 2.32 -26.68
CA LEU A 391 -3.40 2.97 -27.52
C LEU A 391 -2.81 4.17 -28.28
N MET A 392 -1.53 4.08 -28.62
CA MET A 392 -0.84 5.10 -29.41
C MET A 392 -1.24 5.02 -30.89
N GLU A 393 -1.16 6.15 -31.58
CA GLU A 393 -1.27 6.19 -33.03
C GLU A 393 -0.06 5.49 -33.65
N ARG A 394 -0.31 4.36 -34.36
CA ARG A 394 0.72 3.60 -35.05
C ARG A 394 0.96 4.12 -36.47
N ALA A 395 -0.12 4.50 -37.14
CA ALA A 395 -0.07 5.06 -38.47
C ALA A 395 -1.32 5.91 -38.75
N THR A 396 -1.13 6.98 -39.48
CA THR A 396 -2.21 7.78 -40.10
C THR A 396 -1.87 8.04 -41.55
N VAL A 397 -2.69 7.50 -42.44
CA VAL A 397 -2.52 7.63 -43.88
C VAL A 397 -3.71 8.35 -44.49
N SER A 398 -3.43 9.29 -45.38
CA SER A 398 -4.45 10.03 -46.16
C SER A 398 -4.20 9.94 -47.63
N THR A 399 -5.22 9.57 -48.41
CA THR A 399 -5.19 9.62 -49.86
C THR A 399 -6.06 10.72 -50.39
N PRO A 400 -5.61 11.52 -51.38
CA PRO A 400 -6.35 12.69 -51.89
C PRO A 400 -7.58 12.26 -52.68
N ILE A 401 -8.74 12.83 -52.35
CA ILE A 401 -9.94 12.70 -53.18
C ILE A 401 -9.86 13.74 -54.30
N SER A 402 -9.92 13.28 -55.55
CA SER A 402 -9.84 14.16 -56.73
C SER A 402 -10.93 15.23 -56.68
N SER A 403 -10.60 16.47 -57.04
CA SER A 403 -11.57 17.56 -57.21
C SER A 403 -12.62 17.29 -58.31
N LYS A 404 -12.34 16.33 -59.21
CA LYS A 404 -13.26 15.82 -60.22
C LYS A 404 -14.15 14.69 -59.72
N SER A 405 -13.97 14.24 -58.49
CA SER A 405 -14.77 13.17 -57.87
C SER A 405 -16.21 13.62 -57.72
N THR A 406 -17.15 12.81 -58.18
CA THR A 406 -18.58 13.09 -57.99
C THR A 406 -18.94 12.93 -56.52
N GLU A 407 -20.04 13.57 -56.10
CA GLU A 407 -20.54 13.39 -54.73
C GLU A 407 -20.88 11.93 -54.41
N ASN A 408 -21.46 11.19 -55.36
CA ASN A 408 -21.72 9.77 -55.24
C ASN A 408 -20.45 8.96 -54.92
N ARG A 409 -19.36 9.24 -55.66
CA ARG A 409 -18.08 8.57 -55.43
C ARG A 409 -17.52 8.88 -54.04
N THR A 410 -17.60 10.14 -53.62
CA THR A 410 -17.16 10.58 -52.30
C THR A 410 -18.01 9.93 -51.18
N ASN A 411 -19.34 9.85 -51.41
CA ASN A 411 -20.26 9.19 -50.48
C ASN A 411 -20.01 7.70 -50.39
N ASN A 412 -19.61 7.02 -51.46
CA ASN A 412 -19.20 5.61 -51.42
C ASN A 412 -17.95 5.40 -50.56
N ILE A 413 -16.95 6.31 -50.65
CA ILE A 413 -15.77 6.25 -49.77
C ILE A 413 -16.19 6.49 -48.31
N ARG A 414 -17.03 7.48 -48.04
CA ARG A 414 -17.58 7.70 -46.68
C ARG A 414 -18.32 6.48 -46.17
N ARG A 415 -19.10 5.81 -47.04
CA ARG A 415 -19.84 4.60 -46.65
C ARG A 415 -18.93 3.43 -46.28
N CYS A 416 -17.86 3.22 -47.05
CA CYS A 416 -16.84 2.22 -46.68
C CYS A 416 -16.26 2.54 -45.29
N PHE A 417 -15.87 3.79 -45.06
CA PHE A 417 -15.26 4.20 -43.80
C PHE A 417 -16.22 4.19 -42.62
N GLN A 418 -17.49 4.50 -42.79
CA GLN A 418 -18.52 4.34 -41.78
C GLN A 418 -18.65 2.89 -41.29
N LEU A 419 -18.45 1.93 -42.17
CA LEU A 419 -18.52 0.50 -41.85
C LEU A 419 -17.21 -0.03 -41.24
N ILE A 420 -16.07 0.56 -41.58
CA ILE A 420 -14.73 0.17 -41.11
C ILE A 420 -14.38 0.85 -39.79
N SER A 421 -14.73 2.11 -39.64
CA SER A 421 -14.42 2.92 -38.46
C SER A 421 -15.09 2.31 -37.23
N GLY A 422 -14.33 2.13 -36.14
CA GLY A 422 -14.78 1.45 -34.94
C GLY A 422 -14.41 -0.05 -34.90
N THR A 423 -13.75 -0.57 -35.94
CA THR A 423 -13.25 -1.96 -35.93
C THR A 423 -12.16 -2.13 -34.87
N ILE A 424 -12.31 -3.18 -34.06
CA ILE A 424 -11.31 -3.63 -33.07
C ILE A 424 -10.85 -5.02 -33.50
N LEU A 425 -9.54 -5.20 -33.64
CA LEU A 425 -8.94 -6.49 -33.94
C LEU A 425 -8.15 -6.99 -32.72
N LYS A 426 -8.57 -8.11 -32.15
CA LYS A 426 -7.84 -8.78 -31.09
C LYS A 426 -6.52 -9.38 -31.61
N PRO A 427 -5.57 -9.70 -30.73
CA PRO A 427 -4.37 -10.43 -31.12
C PRO A 427 -4.68 -11.64 -32.00
N GLY A 428 -4.01 -11.73 -33.15
CA GLY A 428 -4.19 -12.81 -34.11
C GLY A 428 -5.43 -12.74 -35.00
N GLU A 429 -6.36 -11.80 -34.78
CA GLU A 429 -7.56 -11.60 -35.58
C GLU A 429 -7.23 -11.03 -36.96
N LYS A 430 -8.05 -11.37 -37.95
CA LYS A 430 -7.91 -10.92 -39.33
C LYS A 430 -8.98 -9.88 -39.67
N PHE A 431 -8.57 -8.81 -40.31
CA PHE A 431 -9.46 -7.89 -41.02
C PHE A 431 -9.68 -8.38 -42.46
N SER A 432 -10.90 -8.29 -42.94
CA SER A 432 -11.26 -8.47 -44.35
C SER A 432 -12.11 -7.26 -44.75
N PHE A 433 -11.66 -6.52 -45.76
CA PHE A 433 -12.40 -5.37 -46.25
C PHE A 433 -13.80 -5.77 -46.75
N ASN A 434 -13.87 -6.85 -47.55
CA ASN A 434 -15.13 -7.36 -48.03
C ASN A 434 -16.00 -7.96 -46.91
N GLY A 435 -15.37 -8.51 -45.87
CA GLY A 435 -16.06 -9.03 -44.70
C GLY A 435 -16.76 -7.94 -43.88
N VAL A 436 -16.12 -6.78 -43.78
CA VAL A 436 -16.63 -5.63 -43.00
C VAL A 436 -17.59 -4.77 -43.84
N VAL A 437 -17.20 -4.44 -45.07
CA VAL A 437 -17.98 -3.54 -45.94
C VAL A 437 -19.14 -4.23 -46.62
N GLY A 438 -18.98 -5.51 -46.95
CA GLY A 438 -19.99 -6.29 -47.62
C GLY A 438 -20.19 -5.94 -49.11
N GLU A 439 -21.36 -6.29 -49.64
CA GLU A 439 -21.77 -6.02 -51.01
C GLU A 439 -22.00 -4.54 -51.21
N ARG A 440 -21.42 -3.99 -52.29
CA ARG A 440 -21.64 -2.60 -52.73
C ARG A 440 -22.91 -2.54 -53.57
N SER A 441 -24.05 -2.34 -52.93
CA SER A 441 -25.35 -2.22 -53.54
C SER A 441 -26.08 -0.96 -53.10
N ILE A 442 -27.05 -0.49 -53.89
CA ILE A 442 -27.89 0.64 -53.52
C ILE A 442 -28.62 0.37 -52.21
N LYS A 443 -29.07 -0.87 -52.01
CA LYS A 443 -29.69 -1.29 -50.74
C LYS A 443 -28.78 -1.13 -49.52
N ASN A 444 -27.48 -1.27 -49.68
CA ASN A 444 -26.48 -1.12 -48.63
C ASN A 444 -25.96 0.34 -48.54
N GLY A 445 -26.56 1.32 -49.23
CA GLY A 445 -26.23 2.72 -49.16
C GLY A 445 -25.08 3.15 -50.05
N PHE A 446 -24.80 2.39 -51.12
CA PHE A 446 -23.85 2.78 -52.16
C PHE A 446 -24.56 3.38 -53.35
N TYR A 447 -23.87 4.21 -54.12
CA TYR A 447 -24.36 4.93 -55.26
C TYR A 447 -23.61 4.52 -56.51
N GLU A 448 -24.23 4.72 -57.66
CA GLU A 448 -23.54 4.61 -58.95
C GLU A 448 -22.49 5.74 -59.08
N ALA A 449 -21.29 5.33 -59.45
CA ALA A 449 -20.17 6.23 -59.72
C ALA A 449 -19.20 5.57 -60.70
N VAL A 450 -18.30 6.35 -61.27
CA VAL A 450 -17.26 5.80 -62.17
C VAL A 450 -16.34 4.86 -61.40
N GLU A 451 -16.15 3.67 -61.97
CA GLU A 451 -15.19 2.65 -61.52
C GLU A 451 -14.38 2.11 -62.72
N TYR A 452 -13.21 1.52 -62.41
CA TYR A 452 -12.43 0.83 -63.46
C TYR A 452 -12.79 -0.64 -63.48
N ALA A 453 -13.42 -1.08 -64.57
CA ALA A 453 -13.71 -2.47 -64.81
C ALA A 453 -13.41 -2.83 -66.26
N TYR A 454 -12.97 -4.08 -66.52
CA TYR A 454 -12.66 -4.58 -67.87
C TYR A 454 -11.68 -3.66 -68.65
N GLY A 455 -10.78 -2.98 -67.95
CA GLY A 455 -9.79 -2.09 -68.54
C GLY A 455 -10.32 -0.73 -69.02
N THR A 456 -11.58 -0.39 -68.71
CA THR A 456 -12.22 0.88 -69.07
C THR A 456 -12.93 1.52 -67.89
N GLU A 457 -13.26 2.81 -68.02
CA GLU A 457 -14.15 3.49 -67.05
C GLU A 457 -15.59 3.09 -67.35
N VAL A 458 -16.28 2.57 -66.34
CA VAL A 458 -17.69 2.20 -66.41
C VAL A 458 -18.45 2.81 -65.24
N MET A 459 -19.76 2.94 -65.40
CA MET A 459 -20.63 3.29 -64.26
C MET A 459 -20.98 2.02 -63.53
N GLY A 460 -20.65 1.99 -62.21
CA GLY A 460 -20.95 0.87 -61.37
C GLY A 460 -21.29 1.31 -59.91
N VAL A 461 -22.03 0.46 -59.19
CA VAL A 461 -22.41 0.77 -57.81
C VAL A 461 -21.22 0.51 -56.90
N GLY A 462 -20.81 1.52 -56.14
CA GLY A 462 -19.68 1.43 -55.22
C GLY A 462 -18.36 1.99 -55.73
N GLY A 463 -18.36 2.67 -56.90
CA GLY A 463 -17.17 3.36 -57.40
C GLY A 463 -16.57 4.26 -56.36
N GLY A 464 -15.25 4.11 -56.08
CA GLY A 464 -14.52 4.75 -54.96
C GLY A 464 -14.10 3.79 -53.85
N SER A 465 -14.68 2.57 -53.74
CA SER A 465 -14.33 1.60 -52.70
C SER A 465 -12.88 1.17 -52.74
N CYS A 466 -12.26 1.11 -53.95
CA CYS A 466 -10.83 0.82 -54.09
C CYS A 466 -9.91 1.89 -53.50
N GLN A 467 -10.33 3.16 -53.51
CA GLN A 467 -9.57 4.20 -52.82
C GLN A 467 -9.66 4.01 -51.29
N ALA A 468 -10.83 3.66 -50.76
CA ALA A 468 -11.00 3.37 -49.34
C ALA A 468 -10.12 2.16 -48.92
N SER A 469 -10.11 1.07 -49.72
CA SER A 469 -9.27 -0.08 -49.41
C SER A 469 -7.77 0.22 -49.51
N THR A 470 -7.36 1.05 -50.46
CA THR A 470 -5.97 1.50 -50.61
C THR A 470 -5.51 2.27 -49.38
N THR A 471 -6.33 3.23 -48.92
CA THR A 471 -6.00 4.02 -47.72
C THR A 471 -5.86 3.09 -46.46
N VAL A 472 -6.76 2.12 -46.30
CA VAL A 472 -6.69 1.13 -45.22
C VAL A 472 -5.46 0.24 -45.36
N TYR A 473 -5.12 -0.19 -46.57
CA TYR A 473 -3.94 -1.01 -46.85
C TYR A 473 -2.65 -0.30 -46.46
N GLN A 474 -2.49 0.94 -46.94
CA GLN A 474 -1.31 1.75 -46.60
C GLN A 474 -1.16 1.95 -45.10
N ALA A 475 -2.27 2.30 -44.42
CA ALA A 475 -2.27 2.45 -42.97
C ALA A 475 -1.92 1.14 -42.25
N ALA A 476 -2.41 -0.01 -42.73
CA ALA A 476 -2.09 -1.30 -42.16
C ALA A 476 -0.60 -1.66 -42.32
N VAL A 477 0.00 -1.36 -43.45
CA VAL A 477 1.45 -1.56 -43.67
C VAL A 477 2.27 -0.63 -42.79
N GLU A 478 1.95 0.65 -42.73
CA GLU A 478 2.66 1.62 -41.90
C GLU A 478 2.46 1.36 -40.40
N ALA A 479 1.34 0.76 -40.01
CA ALA A 479 1.12 0.26 -38.66
C ALA A 479 1.90 -1.02 -38.35
N GLY A 480 2.63 -1.62 -39.29
CA GLY A 480 3.41 -2.86 -39.15
C GLY A 480 2.54 -4.11 -39.04
N LEU A 481 1.32 -4.10 -39.59
CA LEU A 481 0.42 -5.26 -39.58
C LEU A 481 0.74 -6.22 -40.74
N THR A 482 0.47 -7.51 -40.52
CA THR A 482 0.76 -8.53 -41.56
C THR A 482 -0.33 -8.55 -42.60
N ILE A 483 -0.01 -8.13 -43.84
CA ILE A 483 -0.92 -8.21 -44.98
C ILE A 483 -1.04 -9.68 -45.39
N THR A 484 -2.29 -10.20 -45.45
CA THR A 484 -2.59 -11.60 -45.79
C THR A 484 -3.23 -11.77 -47.17
N ASP A 485 -3.88 -10.73 -47.68
CA ASP A 485 -4.46 -10.69 -49.03
C ASP A 485 -4.44 -9.26 -49.58
N ARG A 486 -3.92 -9.09 -50.80
CA ARG A 486 -3.87 -7.82 -51.50
C ARG A 486 -3.66 -8.05 -53.00
N THR A 487 -4.44 -7.38 -53.79
CA THR A 487 -4.30 -7.38 -55.25
C THR A 487 -4.10 -5.93 -55.75
N PRO A 488 -3.07 -5.63 -56.55
CA PRO A 488 -2.90 -4.30 -57.13
C PRO A 488 -3.92 -4.08 -58.26
N HIS A 489 -4.15 -2.80 -58.62
CA HIS A 489 -4.90 -2.48 -59.84
C HIS A 489 -4.08 -2.86 -61.08
N SER A 490 -4.78 -3.20 -62.18
CA SER A 490 -4.17 -3.43 -63.47
C SER A 490 -3.81 -2.14 -64.23
N LYS A 491 -4.24 -0.98 -63.70
CA LYS A 491 -3.95 0.36 -64.22
C LYS A 491 -3.55 1.29 -63.09
N GLU A 492 -2.84 2.34 -63.43
CA GLU A 492 -2.48 3.43 -62.52
C GLU A 492 -3.72 4.08 -61.91
N VAL A 493 -3.64 4.35 -60.62
CA VAL A 493 -4.64 5.08 -59.84
C VAL A 493 -4.08 6.42 -59.42
N SER A 494 -4.87 7.47 -59.45
CA SER A 494 -4.41 8.85 -59.20
C SER A 494 -4.21 9.21 -57.73
N TYR A 495 -4.55 8.30 -56.80
CA TYR A 495 -4.53 8.53 -55.36
C TYR A 495 -3.44 7.73 -54.62
N ALA A 496 -2.66 6.89 -55.30
CA ALA A 496 -1.55 6.13 -54.75
C ALA A 496 -0.43 5.99 -55.78
N SER A 497 0.80 5.78 -55.32
CA SER A 497 1.94 5.44 -56.17
C SER A 497 1.81 4.02 -56.75
N TYR A 498 2.59 3.71 -57.78
CA TYR A 498 2.62 2.39 -58.38
C TYR A 498 2.95 1.31 -57.32
N GLY A 499 2.14 0.29 -57.23
CA GLY A 499 2.35 -0.82 -56.31
C GLY A 499 1.94 -0.55 -54.89
N GLU A 500 1.43 0.61 -54.54
CA GLU A 500 1.00 1.01 -53.20
C GLU A 500 -0.53 1.01 -53.02
N ASP A 501 -1.24 0.44 -53.96
CA ASP A 501 -2.71 0.39 -54.03
C ASP A 501 -3.25 -0.97 -53.64
N ALA A 502 -4.53 -1.07 -53.32
CA ALA A 502 -5.24 -2.31 -53.05
C ALA A 502 -6.62 -2.31 -53.71
N THR A 503 -6.82 -3.21 -54.66
CA THR A 503 -8.11 -3.44 -55.34
C THR A 503 -9.05 -4.24 -54.48
N VAL A 504 -10.32 -3.90 -54.45
CA VAL A 504 -11.41 -4.72 -53.90
C VAL A 504 -12.54 -4.87 -54.89
N TYR A 505 -13.09 -6.06 -54.96
CA TYR A 505 -14.21 -6.40 -55.84
C TYR A 505 -15.16 -7.39 -55.18
N TRP A 506 -16.45 -7.21 -55.43
CA TRP A 506 -17.49 -8.09 -54.86
C TRP A 506 -18.52 -8.45 -55.96
N SER A 507 -18.64 -9.71 -56.23
CA SER A 507 -19.75 -10.29 -56.99
C SER A 507 -20.07 -11.69 -56.48
N SER A 508 -21.17 -12.28 -56.93
CA SER A 508 -21.59 -13.63 -56.57
C SER A 508 -20.57 -14.73 -56.95
N GLY A 509 -19.80 -14.49 -58.03
CA GLY A 509 -18.85 -15.49 -58.58
C GLY A 509 -17.37 -15.15 -58.34
N ARG A 510 -17.03 -13.92 -58.00
CA ARG A 510 -15.65 -13.44 -57.83
C ARG A 510 -15.54 -12.40 -56.75
N LYS A 511 -14.55 -12.56 -55.87
CA LYS A 511 -14.19 -11.58 -54.84
C LYS A 511 -12.69 -11.30 -54.93
N ILE A 512 -12.32 -10.03 -54.87
CA ILE A 512 -10.95 -9.59 -54.65
C ILE A 512 -11.01 -8.83 -53.34
N ASP A 513 -10.15 -9.19 -52.36
CA ASP A 513 -10.20 -8.63 -51.03
C ASP A 513 -8.89 -7.94 -50.64
N LEU A 514 -8.97 -7.08 -49.67
CA LEU A 514 -7.84 -6.66 -48.85
C LEU A 514 -8.02 -7.29 -47.50
N ALA A 515 -7.02 -8.04 -47.05
CA ALA A 515 -7.03 -8.62 -45.71
C ALA A 515 -5.66 -8.49 -45.05
N PHE A 516 -5.69 -8.27 -43.75
CA PHE A 516 -4.50 -8.23 -42.88
C PHE A 516 -4.79 -8.82 -41.53
N LYS A 517 -3.74 -9.14 -40.80
CA LYS A 517 -3.83 -9.76 -39.48
C LYS A 517 -3.19 -8.84 -38.43
N ASN A 518 -3.83 -8.73 -37.26
CA ASN A 518 -3.19 -8.19 -36.08
C ASN A 518 -2.15 -9.19 -35.58
N ASN A 519 -0.88 -8.89 -35.79
CA ASN A 519 0.29 -9.67 -35.37
C ASN A 519 0.90 -9.16 -34.05
N THR A 520 0.17 -8.32 -33.33
CA THR A 520 0.61 -7.79 -32.01
C THR A 520 -0.07 -8.55 -30.87
N ASP A 521 0.41 -8.34 -29.65
CA ASP A 521 -0.13 -8.95 -28.43
C ASP A 521 -1.32 -8.18 -27.83
N HIS A 522 -1.67 -7.04 -28.43
CA HIS A 522 -2.72 -6.14 -27.97
C HIS A 522 -3.74 -5.86 -29.05
N ASN A 523 -4.88 -5.30 -28.67
CA ASN A 523 -5.90 -4.88 -29.62
C ASN A 523 -5.38 -3.79 -30.54
N ILE A 524 -5.83 -3.84 -31.81
CA ILE A 524 -5.69 -2.76 -32.80
C ILE A 524 -7.06 -2.13 -33.00
N TYR A 525 -7.09 -0.82 -33.10
CA TYR A 525 -8.30 -0.02 -33.28
C TYR A 525 -8.19 0.79 -34.57
N ILE A 526 -9.25 0.80 -35.38
CA ILE A 526 -9.25 1.43 -36.70
C ILE A 526 -10.25 2.59 -36.68
N VAL A 527 -9.77 3.77 -37.03
CA VAL A 527 -10.58 4.97 -37.29
C VAL A 527 -10.42 5.34 -38.76
N ALA A 528 -11.52 5.52 -39.46
CA ALA A 528 -11.49 5.88 -40.85
C ALA A 528 -12.57 6.95 -41.18
N ALA A 529 -12.18 7.99 -41.86
CA ALA A 529 -13.06 9.13 -42.19
C ALA A 529 -12.69 9.77 -43.51
N VAL A 530 -13.65 10.46 -44.14
CA VAL A 530 -13.40 11.44 -45.19
C VAL A 530 -13.34 12.82 -44.54
N GLU A 531 -12.20 13.45 -44.63
CA GLU A 531 -11.90 14.70 -43.94
C GLU A 531 -11.48 15.80 -44.90
N THR A 532 -11.45 17.02 -44.42
CA THR A 532 -10.83 18.12 -45.12
C THR A 532 -9.32 18.04 -44.98
N ASP A 533 -8.59 18.13 -46.06
CA ASP A 533 -7.13 18.16 -46.07
C ASP A 533 -6.60 19.30 -45.17
N PRO A 534 -5.81 19.01 -44.12
CA PRO A 534 -5.25 20.04 -43.25
C PRO A 534 -4.41 21.07 -44.00
N SER A 535 -3.76 20.64 -45.09
CA SER A 535 -2.92 21.52 -45.94
C SER A 535 -3.72 22.32 -46.97
N ASN A 536 -4.93 21.86 -47.32
CA ASN A 536 -5.78 22.51 -48.32
C ASN A 536 -7.27 22.34 -48.00
N LYS A 537 -7.87 23.31 -47.34
CA LYS A 537 -9.28 23.32 -46.92
C LYS A 537 -10.32 23.13 -48.03
N LYS A 538 -9.91 23.23 -49.31
CA LYS A 538 -10.78 22.99 -50.48
C LYS A 538 -10.72 21.54 -50.98
N ARG A 539 -9.84 20.71 -50.41
CA ARG A 539 -9.64 19.32 -50.82
C ARG A 539 -10.13 18.38 -49.72
N LEU A 540 -10.76 17.30 -50.14
CA LEU A 540 -11.07 16.19 -49.24
C LEU A 540 -10.00 15.10 -49.36
N VAL A 541 -9.76 14.43 -48.27
CA VAL A 541 -8.89 13.25 -48.16
C VAL A 541 -9.67 12.09 -47.55
N ALA A 542 -9.31 10.90 -47.95
CA ALA A 542 -9.73 9.67 -47.33
C ALA A 542 -8.64 9.30 -46.32
N THR A 543 -8.93 9.31 -45.02
CA THR A 543 -7.96 9.10 -43.95
C THR A 543 -8.26 7.82 -43.16
N THR A 544 -7.23 7.06 -42.84
CA THR A 544 -7.31 5.91 -41.95
C THR A 544 -6.22 6.02 -40.89
N THR A 545 -6.62 5.97 -39.61
CA THR A 545 -5.72 5.92 -38.46
C THR A 545 -5.84 4.59 -37.77
N ILE A 546 -4.70 3.99 -37.46
CA ILE A 546 -4.60 2.74 -36.70
C ILE A 546 -3.92 3.00 -35.37
N TYR A 547 -4.61 2.65 -34.29
CA TYR A 547 -4.09 2.74 -32.92
C TYR A 547 -3.73 1.36 -32.39
N GLY A 548 -2.76 1.30 -31.50
CA GLY A 548 -2.29 0.09 -30.84
C GLY A 548 -1.08 0.40 -29.98
N VAL A 549 -0.33 -0.65 -29.61
CA VAL A 549 0.92 -0.51 -28.85
C VAL A 549 1.91 0.35 -29.64
N ASP A 550 2.59 1.25 -28.95
CA ASP A 550 3.61 2.11 -29.56
C ASP A 550 4.67 1.26 -30.30
N LEU A 551 4.99 1.70 -31.51
CA LEU A 551 6.07 1.12 -32.32
C LEU A 551 7.48 1.54 -31.81
N GLY A 552 7.55 2.45 -30.85
CA GLY A 552 8.81 3.00 -30.36
C GLY A 552 9.55 3.75 -31.46
N ASN A 553 10.79 3.33 -31.72
CA ASN A 553 11.62 3.94 -32.78
C ASN A 553 11.44 3.28 -34.16
N ILE A 554 10.52 2.32 -34.29
CA ILE A 554 10.27 1.65 -35.58
C ILE A 554 9.30 2.51 -36.39
N ARG A 555 9.60 2.66 -37.69
CA ARG A 555 8.69 3.24 -38.67
C ARG A 555 8.65 2.34 -39.88
N TYR A 556 7.46 2.04 -40.35
CA TYR A 556 7.23 1.31 -41.57
C TYR A 556 6.82 2.31 -42.64
N GLU A 557 7.36 2.19 -43.81
CA GLU A 557 7.08 3.05 -44.97
C GLU A 557 6.91 2.20 -46.22
N LEU A 558 5.90 2.51 -47.00
CA LEU A 558 5.74 1.93 -48.33
C LEU A 558 6.73 2.62 -49.28
N GLN A 559 7.53 1.80 -49.95
CA GLN A 559 8.42 2.25 -51.01
C GLN A 559 8.18 1.43 -52.27
N SER A 560 7.94 2.12 -53.35
CA SER A 560 7.76 1.50 -54.66
C SER A 560 8.87 1.93 -55.63
N SER A 561 9.26 1.02 -56.49
CA SER A 561 10.24 1.27 -57.56
C SER A 561 9.82 0.60 -58.86
N ILE A 562 10.04 1.30 -59.99
CA ILE A 562 9.83 0.70 -61.32
C ILE A 562 10.98 -0.26 -61.58
N VAL A 563 10.68 -1.54 -61.67
CA VAL A 563 11.66 -2.62 -61.94
C VAL A 563 11.88 -2.78 -63.45
N LYS A 564 10.81 -2.63 -64.22
CA LYS A 564 10.83 -2.79 -65.66
C LYS A 564 9.68 -1.99 -66.30
N GLU A 565 9.98 -1.32 -67.40
CA GLU A 565 9.01 -0.70 -68.27
C GLU A 565 8.89 -1.55 -69.55
N ILE A 566 7.68 -1.88 -69.95
CA ILE A 566 7.41 -2.68 -71.14
C ILE A 566 6.53 -1.79 -72.05
N GLU A 567 7.09 -1.44 -73.17
CA GLU A 567 6.35 -0.64 -74.17
C GLU A 567 5.13 -1.45 -74.70
N ALA A 568 4.02 -0.74 -74.91
CA ALA A 568 2.86 -1.36 -75.51
C ALA A 568 3.18 -1.83 -76.94
N PRO A 569 2.61 -2.96 -77.41
CA PRO A 569 2.75 -3.37 -78.82
C PRO A 569 2.34 -2.27 -79.76
N THR A 570 3.17 -1.98 -80.77
CA THR A 570 2.92 -0.92 -81.77
C THR A 570 1.82 -1.30 -82.74
N GLU A 571 1.47 -2.57 -82.84
CA GLU A 571 0.38 -3.08 -83.67
C GLU A 571 -0.74 -3.67 -82.81
N PRO A 572 -2.03 -3.44 -83.14
CA PRO A 572 -3.13 -4.02 -82.40
C PRO A 572 -3.19 -5.52 -82.65
N GLU A 573 -3.10 -6.32 -81.58
CA GLU A 573 -3.37 -7.75 -81.60
C GLU A 573 -4.90 -7.95 -81.56
N TYR A 574 -5.47 -8.42 -82.68
CA TYR A 574 -6.91 -8.74 -82.74
C TYR A 574 -7.10 -10.17 -82.22
N VAL A 575 -7.81 -10.31 -81.11
CA VAL A 575 -8.21 -11.59 -80.50
C VAL A 575 -9.60 -11.97 -80.98
#